data_d9f0099bb4a4527d0df9df30c21ed5ab
#
_entry.id   d9f0099bb4a4527d0df9df30c21ed5ab
#
_cell.length_a   1.000
_cell.length_b   1.000
_cell.length_c   1.000
_cell.angle_alpha   90.00
_cell.angle_beta   90.00
_cell.angle_gamma   90.00
#
_symmetry.space_group_name_H-M   'P 1'
#
loop_
_entity.id
_entity.type
_entity.pdbx_description
1 polymer ?
#
loop_
_entity_poly.entity_id
_entity_poly.type
_entity_poly.pdbx_seq_one_letter_code
_entity_poly.pdbx_strand_id
1 'polypeptide(L)'
;MDELIDYAKKWIGVPYRWGGENFFGVDCSGYIRQVLKSVNVCPSYDMTAHGLYRYFMEYGILLDKPKKGALVFFGDSNLIRHVSLCINSWQMIEAGGGTSSTKTRSDADASNAFVRIRPISRRIDLVHYIMPDYPKELFDE
;
A
#
# COMPACT_ATOMS: atom_id res chain seq x y z
N MET A 1 14.46 8.27 0.56
CA MET A 1 13.26 7.52 0.07
C MET A 1 13.62 6.12 -0.41
N ASP A 2 14.80 5.93 -0.96
CA ASP A 2 15.23 4.61 -1.46
C ASP A 2 15.24 3.53 -0.38
N GLU A 3 15.61 3.88 0.85
CA GLU A 3 15.60 2.92 1.98
C GLU A 3 14.19 2.43 2.28
N LEU A 4 13.18 3.28 2.19
CA LEU A 4 11.79 2.89 2.37
C LEU A 4 11.34 1.92 1.28
N ILE A 5 11.69 2.22 0.03
CA ILE A 5 11.34 1.37 -1.10
C ILE A 5 12.07 0.03 -1.01
N ASP A 6 13.35 0.03 -0.64
CA ASP A 6 14.11 -1.21 -0.42
C ASP A 6 13.48 -2.08 0.66
N TYR A 7 13.04 -1.47 1.77
CA TYR A 7 12.30 -2.19 2.80
C TYR A 7 10.99 -2.77 2.27
N ALA A 8 10.21 -1.95 1.55
CA ALA A 8 8.95 -2.39 0.97
C ALA A 8 9.14 -3.62 0.05
N LYS A 9 10.22 -3.64 -0.73
CA LYS A 9 10.56 -4.75 -1.64
C LYS A 9 10.91 -6.04 -0.92
N LYS A 10 11.33 -6.00 0.34
CA LYS A 10 11.61 -7.22 1.12
C LYS A 10 10.37 -8.05 1.37
N TRP A 11 9.20 -7.47 1.22
CA TRP A 11 7.92 -8.16 1.39
C TRP A 11 7.45 -8.88 0.11
N ILE A 12 8.11 -8.68 -1.03
CA ILE A 12 7.71 -9.32 -2.30
C ILE A 12 7.64 -10.83 -2.11
N GLY A 13 6.52 -11.42 -2.53
CA GLY A 13 6.24 -12.86 -2.39
C GLY A 13 5.48 -13.23 -1.13
N VAL A 14 5.30 -12.32 -0.17
CA VAL A 14 4.46 -12.58 0.99
C VAL A 14 3.01 -12.74 0.50
N PRO A 15 2.30 -13.81 0.92
CA PRO A 15 0.97 -14.07 0.41
C PRO A 15 -0.05 -13.06 0.91
N TYR A 16 -1.06 -12.80 0.08
CA TYR A 16 -2.24 -12.05 0.50
C TYR A 16 -3.02 -12.88 1.54
N ARG A 17 -3.46 -12.21 2.59
CA ARG A 17 -4.33 -12.81 3.60
C ARG A 17 -5.27 -11.75 4.14
N TRP A 18 -6.56 -11.99 4.03
CA TRP A 18 -7.56 -11.05 4.53
C TRP A 18 -7.35 -10.76 6.02
N GLY A 19 -7.23 -9.48 6.37
CA GLY A 19 -6.95 -9.04 7.74
C GLY A 19 -5.51 -9.24 8.21
N GLY A 20 -4.60 -9.72 7.34
CA GLY A 20 -3.22 -10.02 7.71
C GLY A 20 -2.32 -8.81 7.77
N GLU A 21 -1.38 -8.83 8.73
CA GLU A 21 -0.43 -7.74 8.97
C GLU A 21 0.98 -8.26 9.29
N ASN A 22 1.34 -9.46 8.87
CA ASN A 22 2.65 -10.04 9.18
C ASN A 22 3.17 -10.88 8.00
N PHE A 23 4.37 -11.46 8.15
CA PHE A 23 5.00 -12.22 7.07
C PHE A 23 4.30 -13.53 6.70
N PHE A 24 3.32 -13.98 7.49
CA PHE A 24 2.48 -15.12 7.12
C PHE A 24 1.39 -14.71 6.13
N GLY A 25 1.07 -13.45 6.05
CA GLY A 25 0.13 -12.92 5.08
C GLY A 25 -0.28 -11.50 5.42
N VAL A 26 -0.55 -10.71 4.37
CA VAL A 26 -0.98 -9.31 4.48
C VAL A 26 -2.12 -9.05 3.51
N ASP A 27 -3.05 -8.18 3.89
CA ASP A 27 -3.96 -7.56 2.92
C ASP A 27 -3.36 -6.23 2.42
N CYS A 28 -4.09 -5.49 1.57
CA CYS A 28 -3.53 -4.28 0.96
C CYS A 28 -3.18 -3.22 1.99
N SER A 29 -4.07 -2.93 2.93
CA SER A 29 -3.84 -1.94 3.99
C SER A 29 -2.86 -2.46 5.03
N GLY A 30 -2.91 -3.75 5.36
CA GLY A 30 -1.98 -4.37 6.30
C GLY A 30 -0.54 -4.29 5.83
N TYR A 31 -0.31 -4.54 4.54
CA TYR A 31 1.02 -4.39 3.95
C TYR A 31 1.51 -2.94 4.02
N ILE A 32 0.70 -2.00 3.56
CA ILE A 32 1.08 -0.57 3.58
C ILE A 32 1.35 -0.11 5.02
N ARG A 33 0.55 -0.55 5.98
CA ARG A 33 0.78 -0.21 7.38
C ARG A 33 2.13 -0.71 7.89
N GLN A 34 2.55 -1.91 7.49
CA GLN A 34 3.88 -2.43 7.86
C GLN A 34 5.00 -1.55 7.28
N VAL A 35 4.86 -1.14 6.02
CA VAL A 35 5.84 -0.24 5.40
C VAL A 35 5.89 1.10 6.12
N LEU A 36 4.74 1.70 6.40
CA LEU A 36 4.67 3.00 7.09
C LEU A 36 5.18 2.94 8.53
N LYS A 37 4.97 1.82 9.21
CA LYS A 37 5.52 1.60 10.56
C LYS A 37 7.03 1.66 10.58
N SER A 38 7.69 1.21 9.53
CA SER A 38 9.15 1.19 9.45
C SER A 38 9.77 2.58 9.54
N VAL A 39 9.02 3.61 9.21
CA VAL A 39 9.45 5.02 9.24
C VAL A 39 8.59 5.87 10.18
N ASN A 40 7.81 5.21 11.02
CA ASN A 40 7.04 5.82 12.12
C ASN A 40 5.99 6.85 11.66
N VAL A 41 5.37 6.63 10.51
CA VAL A 41 4.27 7.49 10.01
C VAL A 41 2.95 6.76 9.93
N CYS A 42 2.88 5.52 10.42
CA CYS A 42 1.64 4.76 10.44
C CYS A 42 0.75 5.21 11.60
N PRO A 43 -0.56 5.40 11.38
CA PRO A 43 -1.49 5.60 12.50
C PRO A 43 -1.39 4.44 13.51
N SER A 44 -1.60 4.74 14.78
CA SER A 44 -1.39 3.78 15.88
C SER A 44 -2.46 2.69 15.99
N TYR A 45 -3.55 2.80 15.23
CA TYR A 45 -4.64 1.83 15.26
C TYR A 45 -4.85 1.21 13.88
N ASP A 46 -5.48 0.02 13.88
CA ASP A 46 -5.74 -0.70 12.63
C ASP A 46 -6.70 0.10 11.73
N MET A 47 -6.39 0.10 10.43
CA MET A 47 -7.17 0.82 9.43
C MET A 47 -7.31 0.00 8.16
N THR A 48 -8.50 0.08 7.57
CA THR A 48 -8.75 -0.37 6.20
C THR A 48 -8.08 0.59 5.20
N ALA A 49 -8.09 0.25 3.92
CA ALA A 49 -7.64 1.17 2.87
C ALA A 49 -8.41 2.49 2.92
N HIS A 50 -9.73 2.44 3.15
CA HIS A 50 -10.54 3.64 3.29
C HIS A 50 -10.16 4.47 4.52
N GLY A 51 -9.86 3.82 5.64
CA GLY A 51 -9.39 4.49 6.85
C GLY A 51 -8.06 5.21 6.64
N LEU A 52 -7.11 4.55 5.96
CA LEU A 52 -5.83 5.17 5.59
C LEU A 52 -6.05 6.37 4.66
N TYR A 53 -6.96 6.25 3.69
CA TYR A 53 -7.30 7.35 2.79
C TYR A 53 -7.79 8.58 3.56
N ARG A 54 -8.75 8.39 4.47
CA ARG A 54 -9.29 9.48 5.28
C ARG A 54 -8.21 10.12 6.15
N TYR A 55 -7.36 9.31 6.76
CA TYR A 55 -6.25 9.78 7.59
C TYR A 55 -5.28 10.66 6.78
N PHE A 56 -4.81 10.18 5.62
CA PHE A 56 -3.82 10.91 4.83
C PHE A 56 -4.42 12.04 4.00
N MET A 57 -5.72 12.05 3.74
CA MET A 57 -6.39 13.26 3.21
C MET A 57 -6.27 14.42 4.19
N GLU A 58 -6.24 14.15 5.48
CA GLU A 58 -6.09 15.17 6.51
C GLU A 58 -4.62 15.49 6.80
N TYR A 59 -3.76 14.48 6.87
CA TYR A 59 -2.38 14.62 7.35
C TYR A 59 -1.31 14.43 6.29
N GLY A 60 -1.69 14.24 5.04
CA GLY A 60 -0.75 14.10 3.93
C GLY A 60 -0.85 15.25 2.94
N ILE A 61 -0.13 15.10 1.85
CA ILE A 61 -0.10 16.09 0.75
C ILE A 61 -0.68 15.45 -0.50
N LEU A 62 -1.76 16.03 -1.02
CA LEU A 62 -2.40 15.57 -2.24
C LEU A 62 -1.51 15.88 -3.45
N LEU A 63 -1.31 14.90 -4.33
CA LEU A 63 -0.48 15.05 -5.53
C LEU A 63 -1.30 14.82 -6.80
N ASP A 64 -0.89 15.49 -7.88
CA ASP A 64 -1.50 15.32 -9.21
C ASP A 64 -0.91 14.14 -9.97
N LYS A 65 0.28 13.69 -9.59
CA LYS A 65 1.07 12.69 -10.33
C LYS A 65 1.66 11.66 -9.39
N PRO A 66 1.94 10.43 -9.86
CA PRO A 66 2.66 9.46 -9.06
C PRO A 66 4.07 9.95 -8.77
N LYS A 67 4.50 9.73 -7.53
CA LYS A 67 5.85 10.09 -7.07
C LYS A 67 6.32 9.01 -6.10
N LYS A 68 7.59 8.65 -6.18
CA LYS A 68 8.19 7.67 -5.27
C LYS A 68 7.85 8.01 -3.81
N GLY A 69 7.26 7.06 -3.09
CA GLY A 69 6.84 7.22 -1.70
C GLY A 69 5.39 7.64 -1.51
N ALA A 70 4.70 8.08 -2.56
CA ALA A 70 3.29 8.41 -2.45
C ALA A 70 2.43 7.15 -2.34
N LEU A 71 1.36 7.23 -1.55
CA LEU A 71 0.33 6.21 -1.56
C LEU A 71 -0.63 6.49 -2.72
N VAL A 72 -1.10 5.43 -3.36
CA VAL A 72 -2.12 5.53 -4.40
C VAL A 72 -3.36 4.77 -3.95
N PHE A 73 -4.52 5.43 -4.03
CA PHE A 73 -5.79 4.93 -3.54
C PHE A 73 -6.74 4.67 -4.70
N PHE A 74 -7.40 3.53 -4.65
CA PHE A 74 -8.30 3.04 -5.68
C PHE A 74 -9.69 2.74 -5.11
N GLY A 75 -10.72 2.86 -5.95
CA GLY A 75 -12.09 2.63 -5.58
C GLY A 75 -12.96 3.76 -6.10
N ASP A 76 -13.71 4.39 -5.22
CA ASP A 76 -14.33 5.69 -5.46
C ASP A 76 -14.17 6.57 -4.21
N SER A 77 -14.43 7.87 -4.34
CA SER A 77 -14.18 8.82 -3.24
C SER A 77 -15.03 8.55 -1.99
N ASN A 78 -16.14 7.83 -2.14
CA ASN A 78 -17.00 7.46 -1.02
C ASN A 78 -16.55 6.16 -0.36
N LEU A 79 -15.85 5.30 -1.09
CA LEU A 79 -15.34 4.04 -0.56
C LEU A 79 -14.07 3.61 -1.29
N ILE A 80 -12.94 3.86 -0.67
CA ILE A 80 -11.65 3.34 -1.15
C ILE A 80 -11.56 1.85 -0.83
N ARG A 81 -11.16 1.05 -1.82
CA ARG A 81 -11.11 -0.41 -1.72
C ARG A 81 -9.69 -0.97 -1.75
N HIS A 82 -8.72 -0.17 -2.19
CA HIS A 82 -7.35 -0.65 -2.35
C HIS A 82 -6.36 0.49 -2.16
N VAL A 83 -5.18 0.16 -1.65
CA VAL A 83 -4.07 1.09 -1.47
C VAL A 83 -2.77 0.41 -1.87
N SER A 84 -1.89 1.18 -2.52
CA SER A 84 -0.56 0.74 -2.97
C SER A 84 0.46 1.84 -2.70
N LEU A 85 1.74 1.51 -2.85
CA LEU A 85 2.84 2.47 -2.69
C LEU A 85 3.52 2.69 -4.04
N CYS A 86 3.63 3.94 -4.48
CA CYS A 86 4.39 4.28 -5.67
C CYS A 86 5.89 4.07 -5.41
N ILE A 87 6.53 3.29 -6.26
CA ILE A 87 8.00 3.08 -6.20
C ILE A 87 8.74 3.94 -7.23
N ASN A 88 8.03 4.47 -8.21
CA ASN A 88 8.51 5.43 -9.19
C ASN A 88 7.29 6.09 -9.87
N SER A 89 7.49 6.77 -11.00
CA SER A 89 6.45 7.54 -11.67
C SER A 89 5.38 6.70 -12.38
N TRP A 90 5.51 5.36 -12.44
CA TRP A 90 4.56 4.51 -13.17
C TRP A 90 4.29 3.15 -12.54
N GLN A 91 5.09 2.74 -11.55
CA GLN A 91 4.94 1.45 -10.88
C GLN A 91 4.55 1.61 -9.41
N MET A 92 3.83 0.64 -8.92
CA MET A 92 3.44 0.52 -7.51
C MET A 92 3.85 -0.85 -6.96
N ILE A 93 4.03 -0.93 -5.65
CA ILE A 93 4.18 -2.18 -4.92
C ILE A 93 2.95 -2.35 -4.03
N GLU A 94 2.39 -3.56 -4.00
CA GLU A 94 1.10 -3.80 -3.37
C GLU A 94 0.94 -5.25 -2.95
N ALA A 95 0.08 -5.48 -1.94
CA ALA A 95 -0.50 -6.79 -1.69
C ALA A 95 -1.81 -6.85 -2.47
N GLY A 96 -1.82 -7.58 -3.57
CA GLY A 96 -2.95 -7.59 -4.50
C GLY A 96 -3.36 -8.99 -4.93
N GLY A 97 -4.49 -9.07 -5.63
CA GLY A 97 -5.03 -10.31 -6.17
C GLY A 97 -5.94 -11.09 -5.20
N GLY A 98 -6.04 -10.64 -3.95
CA GLY A 98 -6.87 -11.28 -2.94
C GLY A 98 -8.18 -10.57 -2.68
N THR A 99 -9.07 -11.25 -1.94
CA THR A 99 -10.38 -10.75 -1.51
C THR A 99 -10.62 -11.14 -0.05
N SER A 100 -11.80 -10.82 0.47
CA SER A 100 -12.23 -11.28 1.81
C SER A 100 -12.27 -12.80 1.94
N SER A 101 -12.28 -13.51 0.82
CA SER A 101 -12.23 -14.99 0.80
C SER A 101 -10.81 -15.56 0.84
N THR A 102 -9.78 -14.72 0.69
CA THR A 102 -8.37 -15.15 0.69
C THR A 102 -7.86 -15.19 2.13
N LYS A 103 -8.02 -16.32 2.80
CA LYS A 103 -7.76 -16.47 4.24
C LYS A 103 -6.60 -17.38 4.58
N THR A 104 -6.13 -18.18 3.61
CA THR A 104 -5.03 -19.14 3.80
C THR A 104 -4.00 -19.01 2.70
N ARG A 105 -2.83 -19.61 2.90
CA ARG A 105 -1.79 -19.68 1.87
C ARG A 105 -2.32 -20.39 0.61
N SER A 106 -3.12 -21.43 0.80
CA SER A 106 -3.73 -22.15 -0.31
C SER A 106 -4.66 -21.26 -1.14
N ASP A 107 -5.46 -20.43 -0.47
CA ASP A 107 -6.32 -19.45 -1.15
C ASP A 107 -5.49 -18.44 -1.95
N ALA A 108 -4.40 -17.94 -1.36
CA ALA A 108 -3.50 -16.99 -2.03
C ALA A 108 -2.84 -17.62 -3.27
N ASP A 109 -2.38 -18.86 -3.16
CA ASP A 109 -1.80 -19.59 -4.29
C ASP A 109 -2.83 -19.77 -5.42
N ALA A 110 -4.06 -20.15 -5.09
CA ALA A 110 -5.12 -20.35 -6.07
C ALA A 110 -5.49 -19.05 -6.80
N SER A 111 -5.43 -17.91 -6.13
CA SER A 111 -5.74 -16.58 -6.69
C SER A 111 -4.52 -15.85 -7.24
N ASN A 112 -3.33 -16.43 -7.12
CA ASN A 112 -2.06 -15.77 -7.46
C ASN A 112 -1.93 -14.41 -6.75
N ALA A 113 -2.22 -14.41 -5.44
CA ALA A 113 -2.31 -13.19 -4.62
C ALA A 113 -1.09 -13.07 -3.70
N PHE A 114 -0.21 -12.11 -4.01
CA PHE A 114 1.06 -11.89 -3.31
C PHE A 114 1.41 -10.41 -3.33
N VAL A 115 2.32 -10.02 -2.46
CA VAL A 115 3.00 -8.72 -2.58
C VAL A 115 3.86 -8.74 -3.84
N ARG A 116 3.69 -7.73 -4.70
CA ARG A 116 4.40 -7.64 -5.98
C ARG A 116 4.38 -6.22 -6.54
N ILE A 117 5.27 -6.00 -7.51
CA ILE A 117 5.33 -4.74 -8.25
C ILE A 117 4.44 -4.85 -9.49
N ARG A 118 3.64 -3.82 -9.74
CA ARG A 118 2.77 -3.74 -10.91
C ARG A 118 2.72 -2.31 -11.46
N PRO A 119 2.36 -2.14 -12.76
CA PRO A 119 2.08 -0.80 -13.28
C PRO A 119 0.85 -0.20 -12.58
N ILE A 120 0.90 1.09 -12.28
CA ILE A 120 -0.25 1.80 -11.70
C ILE A 120 -1.44 1.76 -12.68
N SER A 121 -1.17 1.81 -13.97
CA SER A 121 -2.18 1.74 -15.03
C SER A 121 -2.96 0.42 -15.09
N ARG A 122 -2.54 -0.60 -14.35
CA ARG A 122 -3.27 -1.86 -14.24
C ARG A 122 -4.70 -1.67 -13.73
N ARG A 123 -4.93 -0.67 -12.90
CA ARG A 123 -6.26 -0.36 -12.38
C ARG A 123 -6.79 0.92 -13.00
N ILE A 124 -8.10 0.96 -13.27
CA ILE A 124 -8.78 2.10 -13.88
C ILE A 124 -9.57 2.93 -12.86
N ASP A 125 -9.59 2.50 -11.59
CA ASP A 125 -10.38 3.10 -10.53
C ASP A 125 -9.55 3.97 -9.57
N LEU A 126 -8.46 4.58 -10.07
CA LEU A 126 -7.61 5.47 -9.30
C LEU A 126 -8.38 6.69 -8.81
N VAL A 127 -8.24 7.01 -7.53
CA VAL A 127 -8.89 8.16 -6.90
C VAL A 127 -7.89 9.27 -6.64
N HIS A 128 -6.85 9.01 -5.82
CA HIS A 128 -5.86 10.02 -5.44
C HIS A 128 -4.48 9.42 -5.23
N TYR A 129 -3.46 10.28 -5.41
CA TYR A 129 -2.10 10.08 -4.89
C TYR A 129 -1.93 10.98 -3.67
N ILE A 130 -1.44 10.43 -2.56
CA ILE A 130 -1.21 11.21 -1.34
C ILE A 130 0.18 10.90 -0.80
N MET A 131 0.98 11.93 -0.60
CA MET A 131 2.29 11.79 0.03
C MET A 131 2.14 11.87 1.54
N PRO A 132 2.45 10.80 2.29
CA PRO A 132 2.50 10.89 3.75
C PRO A 132 3.53 11.92 4.22
N ASP A 133 3.36 12.42 5.43
CA ASP A 133 4.31 13.34 6.05
C ASP A 133 5.53 12.56 6.59
N TYR A 134 6.34 12.08 5.68
CA TYR A 134 7.54 11.31 6.01
C TYR A 134 8.59 12.15 6.72
N PRO A 135 9.47 11.53 7.55
CA PRO A 135 10.64 12.20 8.07
C PRO A 135 11.47 12.82 6.95
N LYS A 136 11.99 14.02 7.20
CA LYS A 136 12.78 14.76 6.22
C LYS A 136 13.96 13.96 5.67
N GLU A 137 14.56 13.15 6.53
CA GLU A 137 15.73 12.32 6.21
C GLU A 137 15.47 11.39 5.02
N LEU A 138 14.22 10.98 4.80
CA LEU A 138 13.88 10.13 3.67
C LEU A 138 14.01 10.84 2.31
N PHE A 139 14.00 12.16 2.31
CA PHE A 139 14.11 12.97 1.09
C PHE A 139 15.52 13.53 0.84
N ASP A 140 16.43 13.39 1.81
CA ASP A 140 17.79 13.94 1.77
C ASP A 140 18.79 12.91 1.20
N GLU A 141 18.47 12.33 0.05
CA GLU A 141 19.29 11.33 -0.63
C GLU A 141 20.20 11.91 -1.69
#